data_2891b9bf7732c3138bd95dc5366e1847
#
_entry.id   2891b9bf7732c3138bd95dc5366e1847
#
_cell.length_a   1.000
_cell.length_b   1.000
_cell.length_c   1.000
_cell.angle_alpha   90.00
_cell.angle_beta   90.00
_cell.angle_gamma   90.00
#
_symmetry.space_group_name_H-M   'P 1'
#
loop_
_entity.id
_entity.type
_entity.pdbx_description
1 polymer ?
#
loop_
_entity_poly.entity_id
_entity_poly.type
_entity_poly.pdbx_seq_one_letter_code
_entity_poly.pdbx_strand_id
1 'polypeptide(L)'
;AGFDPAFIVLSPLDLSVDSIYNRGADIALQIRRMAFTERSGLTVSDMTGDIGMDASGISLAGVTLKAPFSRIEANISAGEGILALAPDSPLKADLMADVNTKDLKYLYPALIPPVLDGRIVSLALTAAGTLGDIGKAGLDISSPGHVAFTADGAARNVLDPGRMEASARFEGDFRDMAFLEALLSDSALR
;
A
#
# COMPACT_ATOMS: atom_id res chain seq x y z
N ALA A 1 4.04 -8.00 21.59
CA ALA A 1 3.90 -6.55 21.44
C ALA A 1 3.24 -6.30 20.10
N GLY A 2 2.26 -5.40 19.99
CA GLY A 2 1.67 -5.02 18.71
C GLY A 2 2.60 -4.10 17.92
N PHE A 3 2.31 -3.91 16.65
CA PHE A 3 2.99 -2.93 15.79
C PHE A 3 2.72 -1.51 16.31
N ASP A 4 3.79 -0.73 16.39
CA ASP A 4 3.73 0.67 16.81
C ASP A 4 4.40 1.53 15.71
N PRO A 5 3.63 2.27 14.90
CA PRO A 5 4.19 3.06 13.81
C PRO A 5 5.07 4.23 14.27
N ALA A 6 4.94 4.65 15.54
CA ALA A 6 5.79 5.69 16.14
C ALA A 6 7.12 5.14 16.68
N PHE A 7 7.24 3.82 16.81
CA PHE A 7 8.43 3.16 17.36
C PHE A 7 8.73 1.83 16.66
N ILE A 8 9.32 1.91 15.47
CA ILE A 8 9.69 0.75 14.65
C ILE A 8 11.05 0.23 15.08
N VAL A 9 11.13 -1.07 15.38
CA VAL A 9 12.38 -1.76 15.71
C VAL A 9 12.59 -2.92 14.77
N LEU A 10 13.67 -2.84 13.98
CA LEU A 10 14.05 -3.86 12.99
C LEU A 10 15.24 -4.66 13.53
N SER A 11 15.08 -5.97 13.70
CA SER A 11 16.14 -6.85 14.17
C SER A 11 15.83 -8.33 13.86
N PRO A 12 16.74 -9.07 13.17
CA PRO A 12 17.93 -8.55 12.48
C PRO A 12 17.56 -7.67 11.28
N LEU A 13 18.49 -6.84 10.85
CA LEU A 13 18.41 -6.08 9.59
C LEU A 13 19.56 -6.48 8.69
N ASP A 14 19.25 -7.01 7.51
CA ASP A 14 20.20 -7.27 6.42
C ASP A 14 19.89 -6.27 5.29
N LEU A 15 20.84 -5.41 4.98
CA LEU A 15 20.68 -4.35 3.98
C LEU A 15 21.88 -4.35 3.01
N SER A 16 21.60 -4.53 1.74
CA SER A 16 22.53 -4.37 0.63
C SER A 16 22.03 -3.29 -0.32
N VAL A 17 22.87 -2.33 -0.58
CA VAL A 17 22.59 -1.16 -1.42
C VAL A 17 23.59 -1.11 -2.55
N ASP A 18 23.13 -0.95 -3.79
CA ASP A 18 24.01 -0.80 -4.94
C ASP A 18 24.54 0.61 -5.09
N SER A 19 23.68 1.59 -4.84
CA SER A 19 24.05 2.98 -4.91
C SER A 19 23.28 3.83 -3.89
N ILE A 20 23.99 4.80 -3.34
CA ILE A 20 23.42 5.88 -2.53
C ILE A 20 23.90 7.18 -3.16
N TYR A 21 22.99 8.01 -3.56
CA TYR A 21 23.26 9.36 -4.04
C TYR A 21 22.58 10.35 -3.11
N ASN A 22 23.35 11.34 -2.66
CA ASN A 22 22.84 12.45 -1.84
C ASN A 22 23.54 13.74 -2.25
N ARG A 23 22.81 14.70 -2.78
CA ARG A 23 23.31 16.03 -3.13
C ARG A 23 22.26 17.08 -2.81
N GLY A 24 22.40 17.69 -1.64
CA GLY A 24 21.41 18.66 -1.15
C GLY A 24 20.06 18.02 -0.90
N ALA A 25 19.04 18.40 -1.68
CA ALA A 25 17.70 17.82 -1.59
C ALA A 25 17.53 16.56 -2.45
N ASP A 26 18.48 16.28 -3.35
CA ASP A 26 18.39 15.13 -4.24
C ASP A 26 18.94 13.89 -3.52
N ILE A 27 18.09 12.89 -3.37
CA ILE A 27 18.42 11.61 -2.73
C ILE A 27 17.99 10.49 -3.68
N ALA A 28 18.88 9.54 -3.93
CA ALA A 28 18.53 8.30 -4.61
C ALA A 28 19.16 7.12 -3.88
N LEU A 29 18.38 6.07 -3.71
CA LEU A 29 18.77 4.85 -3.03
C LEU A 29 18.33 3.66 -3.86
N GLN A 30 19.26 2.85 -4.31
CA GLN A 30 18.99 1.59 -5.00
C GLN A 30 19.18 0.43 -4.03
N ILE A 31 18.09 -0.15 -3.59
CA ILE A 31 18.10 -1.28 -2.66
C ILE A 31 18.18 -2.57 -3.48
N ARG A 32 19.32 -3.25 -3.38
CA ARG A 32 19.50 -4.60 -3.95
C ARG A 32 18.76 -5.65 -3.12
N ARG A 33 18.83 -5.49 -1.81
CA ARG A 33 18.18 -6.37 -0.85
C ARG A 33 18.01 -5.67 0.48
N MET A 34 16.83 -5.80 1.06
CA MET A 34 16.58 -5.50 2.47
C MET A 34 15.73 -6.62 3.06
N ALA A 35 16.16 -7.17 4.18
CA ALA A 35 15.41 -8.16 4.93
C ALA A 35 15.46 -7.80 6.42
N PHE A 36 14.35 -7.97 7.11
CA PHE A 36 14.28 -7.66 8.54
C PHE A 36 13.09 -8.36 9.21
N THR A 37 13.14 -8.41 10.53
CA THR A 37 11.97 -8.71 11.36
C THR A 37 11.67 -7.51 12.25
N GLU A 38 10.44 -7.03 12.21
CA GLU A 38 9.97 -5.97 13.09
C GLU A 38 9.56 -6.58 14.45
N ARG A 39 9.66 -5.80 15.51
CA ARG A 39 9.39 -6.23 16.90
C ARG A 39 8.01 -6.88 17.10
N SER A 40 7.02 -6.53 16.30
CA SER A 40 5.69 -7.18 16.32
C SER A 40 5.73 -8.63 15.85
N GLY A 41 6.78 -9.04 15.14
CA GLY A 41 6.96 -10.34 14.51
C GLY A 41 6.74 -10.33 12.99
N LEU A 42 6.35 -9.19 12.40
CA LEU A 42 6.32 -9.05 10.95
C LEU A 42 7.71 -9.26 10.38
N THR A 43 7.84 -10.18 9.44
CA THR A 43 9.10 -10.47 8.75
C THR A 43 8.99 -10.04 7.29
N VAL A 44 9.95 -9.24 6.84
CA VAL A 44 10.21 -8.99 5.42
C VAL A 44 11.42 -9.83 5.04
N SER A 45 11.21 -10.82 4.18
CA SER A 45 12.27 -11.75 3.76
C SER A 45 13.13 -11.18 2.64
N ASP A 46 12.57 -10.28 1.84
CA ASP A 46 13.25 -9.64 0.74
C ASP A 46 12.50 -8.37 0.33
N MET A 47 13.21 -7.27 0.18
CA MET A 47 12.72 -6.04 -0.43
C MET A 47 13.79 -5.50 -1.36
N THR A 48 13.38 -5.12 -2.57
CA THR A 48 14.23 -4.52 -3.61
C THR A 48 13.53 -3.31 -4.18
N GLY A 49 14.27 -2.41 -4.85
CA GLY A 49 13.68 -1.29 -5.59
C GLY A 49 14.51 -0.03 -5.49
N ASP A 50 14.10 0.96 -6.26
CA ASP A 50 14.72 2.27 -6.32
C ASP A 50 13.82 3.29 -5.62
N ILE A 51 14.41 4.07 -4.73
CA ILE A 51 13.76 5.16 -4.01
C ILE A 51 14.48 6.44 -4.42
N GLY A 52 13.73 7.39 -4.95
CA GLY A 52 14.23 8.69 -5.38
C GLY A 52 13.46 9.84 -4.77
N MET A 53 14.18 10.92 -4.52
CA MET A 53 13.62 12.21 -4.14
C MET A 53 14.51 13.29 -4.76
N ASP A 54 13.93 14.19 -5.52
CA ASP A 54 14.62 15.32 -6.14
C ASP A 54 13.65 16.51 -6.32
N ALA A 55 14.06 17.50 -7.07
CA ALA A 55 13.23 18.67 -7.39
C ALA A 55 11.95 18.31 -8.17
N SER A 56 11.90 17.16 -8.85
CA SER A 56 10.74 16.69 -9.60
C SER A 56 9.76 15.87 -8.74
N GLY A 57 10.16 15.48 -7.53
CA GLY A 57 9.27 14.77 -6.62
C GLY A 57 9.90 13.59 -5.90
N ILE A 58 9.00 12.70 -5.46
CA ILE A 58 9.33 11.42 -4.84
C ILE A 58 9.00 10.31 -5.82
N SER A 59 9.86 9.32 -5.89
CA SER A 59 9.63 8.12 -6.69
C SER A 59 9.96 6.84 -5.92
N LEU A 60 9.12 5.85 -6.09
CA LEU A 60 9.37 4.45 -5.75
C LEU A 60 9.26 3.67 -7.06
N ALA A 61 10.35 3.11 -7.56
CA ALA A 61 10.37 2.41 -8.83
C ALA A 61 10.78 0.94 -8.65
N GLY A 62 10.00 0.03 -9.23
CA GLY A 62 10.26 -1.40 -9.17
C GLY A 62 10.33 -1.95 -7.75
N VAL A 63 9.66 -1.31 -6.79
CA VAL A 63 9.68 -1.80 -5.40
C VAL A 63 8.96 -3.12 -5.33
N THR A 64 9.65 -4.14 -4.85
CA THR A 64 9.09 -5.46 -4.55
C THR A 64 9.37 -5.77 -3.10
N LEU A 65 8.35 -6.17 -2.36
CA LEU A 65 8.45 -6.63 -0.98
C LEU A 65 7.88 -8.04 -0.87
N LYS A 66 8.62 -8.93 -0.22
CA LYS A 66 8.20 -10.30 0.10
C LYS A 66 8.20 -10.52 1.60
N ALA A 67 7.10 -11.03 2.09
CA ALA A 67 6.94 -11.59 3.42
C ALA A 67 6.76 -13.12 3.32
N PRO A 68 6.70 -13.88 4.42
CA PRO A 68 6.58 -15.33 4.36
C PRO A 68 5.40 -15.85 3.52
N PHE A 69 4.30 -15.11 3.48
CA PHE A 69 3.07 -15.51 2.79
C PHE A 69 2.51 -14.42 1.87
N SER A 70 3.20 -13.26 1.76
CA SER A 70 2.72 -12.09 1.04
C SER A 70 3.76 -11.55 0.07
N ARG A 71 3.26 -10.89 -1.00
CA ARG A 71 4.08 -10.15 -1.97
C ARG A 71 3.41 -8.85 -2.31
N ILE A 72 4.20 -7.78 -2.39
CA ILE A 72 3.75 -6.45 -2.81
C ILE A 72 4.72 -5.94 -3.88
N GLU A 73 4.18 -5.36 -4.93
CA GLU A 73 4.89 -4.65 -5.98
C GLU A 73 4.33 -3.25 -6.10
N ALA A 74 5.20 -2.24 -6.17
CA ALA A 74 4.76 -0.85 -6.22
C ALA A 74 5.64 0.00 -7.14
N ASN A 75 4.97 0.85 -7.93
CA ASN A 75 5.56 1.96 -8.64
C ASN A 75 4.75 3.21 -8.31
N ILE A 76 5.35 4.17 -7.65
CA ILE A 76 4.68 5.39 -7.19
C ILE A 76 5.56 6.59 -7.56
N SER A 77 4.95 7.62 -8.10
CA SER A 77 5.59 8.92 -8.25
C SER A 77 4.64 10.03 -7.84
N ALA A 78 5.14 10.97 -7.06
CA ALA A 78 4.43 12.19 -6.68
C ALA A 78 5.35 13.38 -6.90
N GLY A 79 4.89 14.37 -7.66
CA GLY A 79 5.73 15.43 -8.21
C GLY A 79 6.07 16.56 -7.25
N GLU A 80 7.09 17.32 -7.62
CA GLU A 80 7.57 18.59 -7.08
C GLU A 80 8.28 18.57 -5.71
N GLY A 81 8.84 17.40 -5.27
CA GLY A 81 9.65 17.30 -4.04
C GLY A 81 8.82 17.13 -2.77
N ILE A 82 9.38 16.43 -1.79
CA ILE A 82 8.68 16.07 -0.54
C ILE A 82 8.29 17.30 0.31
N LEU A 83 9.05 18.39 0.19
CA LEU A 83 8.82 19.62 0.95
C LEU A 83 7.90 20.62 0.25
N ALA A 84 7.49 20.31 -1.00
CA ALA A 84 6.67 21.16 -1.84
C ALA A 84 5.45 20.44 -2.42
N LEU A 85 5.02 19.33 -1.81
CA LEU A 85 3.80 18.63 -2.24
C LEU A 85 2.61 19.57 -2.11
N ALA A 86 2.00 19.88 -3.24
CA ALA A 86 0.84 20.73 -3.37
C ALA A 86 -0.35 19.94 -3.95
N PRO A 87 -1.59 20.43 -3.83
CA PRO A 87 -2.75 19.72 -4.39
C PRO A 87 -2.65 19.45 -5.90
N ASP A 88 -1.94 20.29 -6.65
CA ASP A 88 -1.70 20.17 -8.09
C ASP A 88 -0.47 19.34 -8.47
N SER A 89 0.32 18.89 -7.48
CA SER A 89 1.47 18.00 -7.72
C SER A 89 1.03 16.71 -8.41
N PRO A 90 1.66 16.34 -9.54
CA PRO A 90 1.35 15.12 -10.27
C PRO A 90 1.44 13.87 -9.38
N LEU A 91 0.51 12.94 -9.55
CA LEU A 91 0.48 11.65 -8.87
C LEU A 91 0.29 10.53 -9.90
N LYS A 92 1.12 9.52 -9.81
CA LYS A 92 0.91 8.23 -10.45
C LYS A 92 1.24 7.12 -9.46
N ALA A 93 0.37 6.14 -9.35
CA ALA A 93 0.58 4.97 -8.50
C ALA A 93 0.07 3.71 -9.20
N ASP A 94 0.89 2.67 -9.17
CA ASP A 94 0.56 1.32 -9.56
C ASP A 94 1.01 0.40 -8.41
N LEU A 95 0.09 -0.32 -7.80
CA LEU A 95 0.35 -1.24 -6.70
C LEU A 95 -0.34 -2.56 -6.97
N MET A 96 0.40 -3.64 -6.84
CA MET A 96 -0.10 -5.01 -6.85
C MET A 96 0.31 -5.68 -5.55
N ALA A 97 -0.60 -6.39 -4.91
CA ALA A 97 -0.32 -7.08 -3.66
C ALA A 97 -1.11 -8.38 -3.57
N ASP A 98 -0.41 -9.46 -3.24
CA ASP A 98 -0.99 -10.69 -2.73
C ASP A 98 -0.66 -10.75 -1.24
N VAL A 99 -1.64 -10.46 -0.41
CA VAL A 99 -1.45 -10.35 1.04
C VAL A 99 -2.15 -11.51 1.73
N ASN A 100 -1.37 -12.32 2.45
CA ASN A 100 -1.95 -13.31 3.35
C ASN A 100 -2.20 -12.66 4.72
N THR A 101 -3.37 -12.87 5.24
CA THR A 101 -3.76 -12.30 6.55
C THR A 101 -2.89 -12.78 7.70
N LYS A 102 -2.15 -13.89 7.54
CA LYS A 102 -1.14 -14.33 8.53
C LYS A 102 -0.03 -13.30 8.72
N ASP A 103 0.43 -12.66 7.64
CA ASP A 103 1.44 -11.60 7.75
C ASP A 103 0.80 -10.31 8.27
N LEU A 104 -0.42 -10.01 7.85
CA LEU A 104 -1.13 -8.79 8.25
C LEU A 104 -1.48 -8.75 9.75
N LYS A 105 -1.66 -9.90 10.39
CA LYS A 105 -1.92 -10.02 11.84
C LYS A 105 -0.87 -9.34 12.71
N TYR A 106 0.38 -9.30 12.25
CA TYR A 106 1.45 -8.66 13.01
C TYR A 106 1.30 -7.14 13.05
N LEU A 107 0.68 -6.56 12.01
CA LEU A 107 0.45 -5.11 11.91
C LEU A 107 -0.87 -4.71 12.58
N TYR A 108 -1.94 -5.38 12.22
CA TYR A 108 -3.31 -5.00 12.58
C TYR A 108 -4.15 -6.20 13.01
N PRO A 109 -3.84 -6.84 14.17
CA PRO A 109 -4.54 -8.05 14.58
C PRO A 109 -6.04 -7.82 14.80
N ALA A 110 -6.43 -6.61 15.22
CA ALA A 110 -7.83 -6.27 15.49
C ALA A 110 -8.67 -6.02 14.21
N LEU A 111 -8.01 -5.81 13.05
CA LEU A 111 -8.69 -5.52 11.79
C LEU A 111 -8.97 -6.77 10.95
N ILE A 112 -8.50 -7.95 11.40
CA ILE A 112 -8.65 -9.18 10.62
C ILE A 112 -9.74 -10.04 11.25
N PRO A 113 -10.95 -10.07 10.66
CA PRO A 113 -12.00 -10.97 11.09
C PRO A 113 -11.53 -12.44 11.05
N PRO A 114 -11.99 -13.30 11.98
CA PRO A 114 -11.59 -14.71 12.00
C PRO A 114 -11.86 -15.46 10.69
N VAL A 115 -12.88 -15.05 9.95
CA VAL A 115 -13.24 -15.62 8.63
C VAL A 115 -12.16 -15.40 7.57
N LEU A 116 -11.31 -14.38 7.73
CA LEU A 116 -10.20 -14.07 6.84
C LEU A 116 -8.89 -14.74 7.24
N ASP A 117 -8.85 -15.43 8.37
CA ASP A 117 -7.59 -15.98 8.88
C ASP A 117 -6.94 -16.98 7.92
N GLY A 118 -5.68 -16.70 7.56
CA GLY A 118 -4.88 -17.51 6.65
C GLY A 118 -5.26 -17.39 5.17
N ARG A 119 -6.17 -16.47 4.80
CA ARG A 119 -6.58 -16.26 3.42
C ARG A 119 -5.66 -15.31 2.68
N ILE A 120 -5.60 -15.48 1.37
CA ILE A 120 -4.92 -14.55 0.47
C ILE A 120 -5.96 -13.56 -0.05
N VAL A 121 -5.62 -12.29 0.04
CA VAL A 121 -6.33 -11.19 -0.61
C VAL A 121 -5.41 -10.59 -1.66
N SER A 122 -5.81 -10.65 -2.91
CA SER A 122 -5.13 -9.98 -4.02
C SER A 122 -5.73 -8.60 -4.20
N LEU A 123 -4.86 -7.61 -4.34
CA LEU A 123 -5.20 -6.21 -4.54
C LEU A 123 -4.41 -5.70 -5.75
N ALA A 124 -5.09 -5.01 -6.67
CA ALA A 124 -4.45 -4.15 -7.66
C ALA A 124 -5.06 -2.74 -7.53
N LEU A 125 -4.20 -1.74 -7.40
CA LEU A 125 -4.60 -0.33 -7.29
C LEU A 125 -3.81 0.48 -8.30
N THR A 126 -4.53 1.28 -9.07
CA THR A 126 -3.95 2.28 -9.98
C THR A 126 -4.51 3.65 -9.66
N ALA A 127 -3.68 4.68 -9.70
CA ALA A 127 -4.13 6.06 -9.59
C ALA A 127 -3.30 6.96 -10.50
N ALA A 128 -3.96 7.94 -11.11
CA ALA A 128 -3.31 8.97 -11.92
C ALA A 128 -4.07 10.29 -11.83
N GLY A 129 -3.33 11.38 -11.74
CA GLY A 129 -3.87 12.72 -11.60
C GLY A 129 -2.92 13.63 -10.85
N THR A 130 -3.46 14.35 -9.88
CA THR A 130 -2.68 15.14 -8.93
C THR A 130 -3.04 14.70 -7.49
N LEU A 131 -2.29 15.19 -6.51
CA LEU A 131 -2.57 14.89 -5.10
C LEU A 131 -3.94 15.40 -4.64
N GLY A 132 -4.43 16.49 -5.24
CA GLY A 132 -5.75 17.05 -4.95
C GLY A 132 -6.86 16.41 -5.78
N ASP A 133 -6.57 16.05 -7.02
CA ASP A 133 -7.56 15.58 -7.98
C ASP A 133 -7.09 14.30 -8.68
N ILE A 134 -7.62 13.16 -8.26
CA ILE A 134 -7.37 11.86 -8.88
C ILE A 134 -8.29 11.75 -10.11
N GLY A 135 -7.73 11.98 -11.29
CA GLY A 135 -8.48 11.93 -12.55
C GLY A 135 -8.88 10.53 -12.97
N LYS A 136 -8.11 9.51 -12.55
CA LYS A 136 -8.38 8.10 -12.79
C LYS A 136 -7.90 7.28 -11.60
N ALA A 137 -8.77 6.47 -11.04
CA ALA A 137 -8.43 5.46 -10.06
C ALA A 137 -9.05 4.13 -10.45
N GLY A 138 -8.33 3.04 -10.26
CA GLY A 138 -8.80 1.67 -10.42
C GLY A 138 -8.45 0.86 -9.18
N LEU A 139 -9.36 0.01 -8.75
CA LEU A 139 -9.18 -0.88 -7.62
C LEU A 139 -9.77 -2.25 -7.96
N ASP A 140 -8.94 -3.28 -7.89
CA ASP A 140 -9.37 -4.67 -7.97
C ASP A 140 -9.01 -5.36 -6.65
N ILE A 141 -9.99 -5.99 -6.03
CA ILE A 141 -9.81 -6.79 -4.82
C ILE A 141 -10.39 -8.17 -5.08
N SER A 142 -9.63 -9.21 -4.77
CA SER A 142 -10.14 -10.57 -4.85
C SER A 142 -9.62 -11.46 -3.74
N SER A 143 -10.45 -12.42 -3.33
CA SER A 143 -10.04 -13.54 -2.50
C SER A 143 -10.69 -14.80 -3.07
N PRO A 144 -9.90 -15.80 -3.48
CA PRO A 144 -10.41 -16.95 -4.21
C PRO A 144 -11.56 -17.66 -3.49
N GLY A 145 -12.70 -17.81 -4.19
CA GLY A 145 -13.89 -18.47 -3.67
C GLY A 145 -14.78 -17.62 -2.74
N HIS A 146 -14.41 -16.37 -2.42
CA HIS A 146 -15.13 -15.53 -1.46
C HIS A 146 -15.61 -14.21 -2.08
N VAL A 147 -14.72 -13.46 -2.69
CA VAL A 147 -15.03 -12.13 -3.22
C VAL A 147 -14.21 -11.84 -4.47
N ALA A 148 -14.83 -11.18 -5.43
CA ALA A 148 -14.18 -10.41 -6.47
C ALA A 148 -14.88 -9.04 -6.53
N PHE A 149 -14.13 -7.96 -6.45
CA PHE A 149 -14.63 -6.60 -6.43
C PHE A 149 -13.73 -5.73 -7.30
N THR A 150 -14.34 -4.96 -8.19
CA THR A 150 -13.65 -3.96 -9.01
C THR A 150 -14.31 -2.60 -8.82
N ALA A 151 -13.52 -1.55 -8.83
CA ALA A 151 -14.00 -0.18 -8.83
C ALA A 151 -13.12 0.69 -9.72
N ASP A 152 -13.76 1.51 -10.54
CA ASP A 152 -13.12 2.55 -11.34
C ASP A 152 -13.77 3.90 -11.05
N GLY A 153 -12.95 4.94 -10.95
CA GLY A 153 -13.48 6.23 -10.59
C GLY A 153 -12.49 7.38 -10.69
N ALA A 154 -12.96 8.51 -10.20
CA ALA A 154 -12.20 9.75 -10.04
C ALA A 154 -12.65 10.46 -8.78
N ALA A 155 -11.76 11.24 -8.18
CA ALA A 155 -12.07 12.04 -7.00
C ALA A 155 -11.41 13.42 -7.11
N ARG A 156 -12.08 14.45 -6.64
CA ARG A 156 -11.60 15.85 -6.55
C ARG A 156 -11.55 16.29 -5.10
N ASN A 157 -10.70 17.26 -4.83
CA ASN A 157 -10.50 17.82 -3.50
C ASN A 157 -10.17 16.74 -2.44
N VAL A 158 -9.36 15.74 -2.81
CA VAL A 158 -9.08 14.57 -1.96
C VAL A 158 -8.43 14.97 -0.63
N LEU A 159 -7.68 16.08 -0.63
CA LEU A 159 -7.02 16.61 0.56
C LEU A 159 -7.95 17.47 1.46
N ASP A 160 -9.18 17.73 1.02
CA ASP A 160 -10.19 18.47 1.78
C ASP A 160 -11.46 17.61 1.91
N PRO A 161 -11.56 16.77 2.97
CA PRO A 161 -12.71 15.87 3.15
C PRO A 161 -14.08 16.58 3.17
N GLY A 162 -14.11 17.86 3.55
CA GLY A 162 -15.35 18.66 3.58
C GLY A 162 -15.83 19.09 2.19
N ARG A 163 -14.96 19.04 1.18
CA ARG A 163 -15.27 19.42 -0.21
C ARG A 163 -14.97 18.31 -1.21
N MET A 164 -14.63 17.12 -0.73
CA MET A 164 -14.33 15.99 -1.57
C MET A 164 -15.54 15.59 -2.41
N GLU A 165 -15.32 15.47 -3.71
CA GLU A 165 -16.28 14.94 -4.67
C GLU A 165 -15.70 13.68 -5.30
N ALA A 166 -16.45 12.59 -5.31
CA ALA A 166 -16.01 11.34 -5.91
C ALA A 166 -17.10 10.75 -6.81
N SER A 167 -16.68 10.15 -7.91
CA SER A 167 -17.54 9.34 -8.76
C SER A 167 -16.87 7.99 -8.97
N ALA A 168 -17.60 6.90 -8.76
CA ALA A 168 -17.08 5.57 -8.97
C ALA A 168 -18.15 4.66 -9.59
N ARG A 169 -17.68 3.75 -10.46
CA ARG A 169 -18.42 2.56 -10.88
C ARG A 169 -17.77 1.37 -10.19
N PHE A 170 -18.56 0.50 -9.63
CA PHE A 170 -18.08 -0.71 -8.98
C PHE A 170 -18.91 -1.91 -9.41
N GLU A 171 -18.26 -3.07 -9.44
CA GLU A 171 -18.85 -4.38 -9.66
C GLU A 171 -18.33 -5.33 -8.61
N GLY A 172 -19.18 -6.19 -8.07
CA GLY A 172 -18.80 -7.13 -7.03
C GLY A 172 -19.51 -8.46 -7.17
N ASP A 173 -18.76 -9.56 -7.05
CA ASP A 173 -19.24 -10.93 -6.93
C ASP A 173 -18.88 -11.45 -5.53
N PHE A 174 -19.87 -11.62 -4.70
CA PHE A 174 -19.74 -12.10 -3.32
C PHE A 174 -20.30 -13.51 -3.22
N ARG A 175 -19.42 -14.49 -3.15
CA ARG A 175 -19.77 -15.92 -3.15
C ARG A 175 -19.95 -16.52 -1.76
N ASP A 176 -19.44 -15.82 -0.75
CA ASP A 176 -19.50 -16.25 0.64
C ASP A 176 -20.25 -15.21 1.48
N MET A 177 -21.52 -15.47 1.75
CA MET A 177 -22.35 -14.58 2.55
C MET A 177 -21.90 -14.50 4.00
N ALA A 178 -21.32 -15.56 4.56
CA ALA A 178 -20.77 -15.54 5.92
C ALA A 178 -19.55 -14.60 6.01
N PHE A 179 -18.77 -14.51 4.94
CA PHE A 179 -17.69 -13.54 4.80
C PHE A 179 -18.23 -12.10 4.82
N LEU A 180 -19.31 -11.84 4.08
CA LEU A 180 -19.92 -10.52 4.01
C LEU A 180 -20.54 -10.11 5.36
N GLU A 181 -21.23 -11.03 6.02
CA GLU A 181 -21.80 -10.81 7.36
C GLU A 181 -20.71 -10.50 8.39
N ALA A 182 -19.59 -11.22 8.36
CA ALA A 182 -18.47 -10.96 9.24
C ALA A 182 -17.83 -9.59 9.02
N LEU A 183 -17.69 -9.15 7.76
CA LEU A 183 -17.20 -7.83 7.41
C LEU A 183 -18.16 -6.70 7.86
N LEU A 184 -19.46 -6.90 7.71
CA LEU A 184 -20.48 -5.89 8.05
C LEU A 184 -20.82 -5.86 9.55
N SER A 185 -20.62 -6.95 10.26
CA SER A 185 -20.94 -7.08 11.70
C SER A 185 -19.81 -6.61 12.61
N ASP A 186 -18.60 -6.46 12.08
CA ASP A 186 -17.48 -5.97 12.87
C ASP A 186 -17.63 -4.47 13.15
N SER A 187 -17.76 -4.15 14.46
CA SER A 187 -17.94 -2.78 14.94
C SER A 187 -16.74 -1.84 14.64
N ALA A 188 -15.67 -2.36 14.03
CA ALA A 188 -14.52 -1.58 13.57
C ALA A 188 -14.82 -0.70 12.35
N LEU A 189 -15.98 -0.87 11.69
CA LEU A 189 -16.45 -0.05 10.56
C LEU A 189 -17.53 0.98 10.97
N ARG A 190 -17.75 1.17 12.27
CA ARG A 190 -18.69 2.18 12.80
C ARG A 190 -17.99 3.41 13.36
#